data_d41ec26d2b6351e3666c0f25fd94b9f9
#
_entry.id   d41ec26d2b6351e3666c0f25fd94b9f9
#
_cell.length_a   1.000
_cell.length_b   1.000
_cell.length_c   1.000
_cell.angle_alpha   90.00
_cell.angle_beta   90.00
_cell.angle_gamma   90.00
#
_symmetry.space_group_name_H-M   'P 1'
#
loop_
_entity.id
_entity.type
_entity.pdbx_description
1 polymer ?
#
loop_
_entity_poly.entity_id
_entity_poly.type
_entity_poly.pdbx_seq_one_letter_code
_entity_poly.pdbx_strand_id
1 'polypeptide(L)'
;MGTKQINYFAFLLVLSLSLCFGVREGYFQQHVTYEIEVTLNDSAHTLNAFEKIEYTNHSSDTLKFIWFHLWPNAYKNTETAFAKQREKFLSTSFIFSEKKKRGYIDSLEFKIDGVLTEWEYHPEWVDVAKVNLPAPLHPGGKISIETPFFVKLPKVFSRLGHTGKHYEITQWYPKPAVYDHLGWHPMPY
;
A
#
# COMPACT_ATOMS: atom_id res chain seq x y z
N MET A 1 10.35 25.74 64.14
CA MET A 1 11.08 24.86 63.22
C MET A 1 10.08 24.00 62.50
N GLY A 2 9.41 24.46 61.44
CA GLY A 2 8.28 23.68 60.85
C GLY A 2 7.80 24.10 59.49
N THR A 3 8.48 24.99 58.75
CA THR A 3 7.95 25.50 57.49
C THR A 3 8.80 25.22 56.23
N LYS A 4 9.98 24.57 56.36
CA LYS A 4 10.85 24.26 55.21
C LYS A 4 10.65 22.88 54.59
N GLN A 5 10.04 21.92 55.29
CA GLN A 5 9.87 20.58 54.74
C GLN A 5 8.67 20.43 53.79
N ILE A 6 7.66 21.28 53.89
CA ILE A 6 6.44 21.21 53.06
C ILE A 6 6.75 21.61 51.59
N ASN A 7 7.67 22.53 51.37
CA ASN A 7 8.02 22.99 50.03
C ASN A 7 8.82 21.97 49.19
N TYR A 8 9.60 21.11 49.82
CA TYR A 8 10.33 20.07 49.08
C TYR A 8 9.43 18.92 48.65
N PHE A 9 8.40 18.60 49.43
CA PHE A 9 7.45 17.54 49.08
C PHE A 9 6.53 17.97 47.93
N ALA A 10 6.09 19.20 47.91
CA ALA A 10 5.30 19.79 46.84
C ALA A 10 6.11 19.90 45.53
N PHE A 11 7.38 20.28 45.62
CA PHE A 11 8.28 20.37 44.47
C PHE A 11 8.60 18.98 43.84
N LEU A 12 8.82 17.96 44.67
CA LEU A 12 9.02 16.58 44.23
C LEU A 12 7.74 15.99 43.61
N LEU A 13 6.56 16.32 44.12
CA LEU A 13 5.27 15.88 43.58
C LEU A 13 5.01 16.51 42.19
N VAL A 14 5.32 17.79 41.99
CA VAL A 14 5.17 18.49 40.71
C VAL A 14 6.19 17.92 39.69
N LEU A 15 7.42 17.62 40.12
CA LEU A 15 8.44 17.04 39.24
C LEU A 15 8.09 15.59 38.81
N SER A 16 7.47 14.81 39.71
CA SER A 16 7.03 13.45 39.39
C SER A 16 5.81 13.43 38.46
N LEU A 17 4.92 14.40 38.53
CA LEU A 17 3.80 14.54 37.57
C LEU A 17 4.28 14.97 36.17
N SER A 18 5.35 15.75 36.07
CA SER A 18 5.89 16.18 34.78
C SER A 18 6.60 15.06 34.01
N LEU A 19 7.02 13.99 34.67
CA LEU A 19 7.69 12.82 34.07
C LEU A 19 6.71 11.76 33.52
N CYS A 20 5.40 11.90 33.79
CA CYS A 20 4.38 10.95 33.31
C CYS A 20 3.69 11.37 32.01
N PHE A 21 4.01 12.52 31.44
CA PHE A 21 3.63 12.83 30.06
C PHE A 21 4.68 12.27 29.10
N GLY A 22 4.84 10.97 29.10
CA GLY A 22 5.38 10.28 27.92
C GLY A 22 4.45 10.64 26.77
N VAL A 23 4.96 11.38 25.79
CA VAL A 23 4.28 11.58 24.51
C VAL A 23 4.01 10.17 23.99
N ARG A 24 2.79 9.68 24.16
CA ARG A 24 2.30 8.58 23.32
C ARG A 24 2.39 9.16 21.92
N GLU A 25 3.32 8.68 21.12
CA GLU A 25 3.22 8.89 19.69
C GLU A 25 1.80 8.48 19.31
N GLY A 26 1.00 9.48 18.91
CA GLY A 26 -0.43 9.28 18.72
C GLY A 26 -0.61 8.26 17.63
N TYR A 27 -1.31 7.15 17.92
CA TYR A 27 -1.76 6.23 16.89
C TYR A 27 -2.48 7.02 15.79
N PHE A 28 -2.07 6.86 14.55
CA PHE A 28 -2.74 7.42 13.39
C PHE A 28 -2.91 6.34 12.32
N GLN A 29 -3.91 6.54 11.48
CA GLN A 29 -4.08 5.82 10.23
C GLN A 29 -4.33 6.83 9.12
N GLN A 30 -3.74 6.58 7.97
CA GLN A 30 -4.03 7.38 6.78
C GLN A 30 -5.50 7.14 6.37
N HIS A 31 -6.16 8.19 5.92
CA HIS A 31 -7.51 8.05 5.38
C HIS A 31 -7.44 7.92 3.87
N VAL A 32 -8.05 6.86 3.34
CA VAL A 32 -8.04 6.57 1.91
C VAL A 32 -9.44 6.21 1.45
N THR A 33 -9.96 6.94 0.46
CA THR A 33 -11.24 6.67 -0.19
C THR A 33 -10.98 6.29 -1.64
N TYR A 34 -11.70 5.29 -2.15
CA TYR A 34 -11.57 4.80 -3.51
C TYR A 34 -12.87 4.97 -4.26
N GLU A 35 -12.75 5.41 -5.51
CA GLU A 35 -13.79 5.33 -6.55
C GLU A 35 -13.17 4.58 -7.73
N ILE A 36 -13.74 3.42 -8.09
CA ILE A 36 -13.17 2.54 -9.11
C ILE A 36 -14.24 2.18 -10.13
N GLU A 37 -13.98 2.53 -11.39
CA GLU A 37 -14.75 2.06 -12.54
C GLU A 37 -14.02 0.87 -13.16
N VAL A 38 -14.73 -0.25 -13.39
CA VAL A 38 -14.11 -1.48 -13.90
C VAL A 38 -15.00 -2.22 -14.87
N THR A 39 -14.40 -2.75 -15.93
CA THR A 39 -15.05 -3.62 -16.91
C THR A 39 -14.33 -4.96 -16.97
N LEU A 40 -15.06 -6.05 -16.74
CA LEU A 40 -14.57 -7.42 -16.90
C LEU A 40 -14.81 -7.89 -18.35
N ASN A 41 -13.76 -8.35 -19.00
CA ASN A 41 -13.85 -9.16 -20.23
C ASN A 41 -13.71 -10.65 -19.86
N ASP A 42 -14.83 -11.36 -19.83
CA ASP A 42 -14.88 -12.77 -19.39
C ASP A 42 -14.35 -13.75 -20.46
N SER A 43 -14.17 -13.31 -21.69
CA SER A 43 -13.57 -14.11 -22.76
C SER A 43 -12.05 -14.04 -22.75
N ALA A 44 -11.49 -12.84 -22.43
CA ALA A 44 -10.05 -12.61 -22.33
C ALA A 44 -9.51 -12.79 -20.91
N HIS A 45 -10.39 -12.88 -19.90
CA HIS A 45 -10.09 -12.89 -18.47
C HIS A 45 -9.25 -11.69 -18.05
N THR A 46 -9.76 -10.49 -18.39
CA THR A 46 -9.08 -9.22 -18.12
C THR A 46 -10.02 -8.20 -17.50
N LEU A 47 -9.43 -7.26 -16.74
CA LEU A 47 -10.10 -6.07 -16.25
C LEU A 47 -9.47 -4.83 -16.92
N ASN A 48 -10.34 -3.93 -17.41
CA ASN A 48 -9.95 -2.57 -17.74
C ASN A 48 -10.59 -1.66 -16.70
N ALA A 49 -9.80 -0.83 -16.07
CA ALA A 49 -10.29 -0.02 -14.97
C ALA A 49 -9.63 1.36 -14.92
N PHE A 50 -10.31 2.25 -14.22
CA PHE A 50 -9.81 3.54 -13.80
C PHE A 50 -10.13 3.70 -12.32
N GLU A 51 -9.19 4.23 -11.54
CA GLU A 51 -9.43 4.55 -10.14
C GLU A 51 -9.09 5.99 -9.83
N LYS A 52 -9.84 6.52 -8.89
CA LYS A 52 -9.59 7.78 -8.20
C LYS A 52 -9.49 7.51 -6.72
N ILE A 53 -8.40 7.95 -6.12
CA ILE A 53 -8.09 7.78 -4.70
C ILE A 53 -8.02 9.17 -4.06
N GLU A 54 -8.78 9.40 -3.00
CA GLU A 54 -8.52 10.50 -2.09
C GLU A 54 -7.65 10.01 -0.94
N TYR A 55 -6.48 10.62 -0.78
CA TYR A 55 -5.51 10.27 0.26
C TYR A 55 -5.28 11.44 1.19
N THR A 56 -5.49 11.23 2.51
CA THR A 56 -5.27 12.26 3.54
C THR A 56 -4.12 11.82 4.44
N ASN A 57 -3.11 12.67 4.60
CA ASN A 57 -1.98 12.44 5.47
C ASN A 57 -2.33 12.79 6.92
N HIS A 58 -2.59 11.80 7.74
CA HIS A 58 -2.87 11.96 9.18
C HIS A 58 -1.62 11.81 10.07
N SER A 59 -0.44 11.59 9.46
CA SER A 59 0.82 11.56 10.20
C SER A 59 1.33 12.96 10.55
N SER A 60 2.30 13.02 11.43
CA SER A 60 3.09 14.24 11.70
C SER A 60 4.14 14.53 10.62
N ASP A 61 4.36 13.60 9.68
CA ASP A 61 5.41 13.67 8.69
C ASP A 61 4.95 14.34 7.40
N THR A 62 5.89 14.92 6.69
CA THR A 62 5.68 15.41 5.32
C THR A 62 6.05 14.32 4.33
N LEU A 63 5.07 13.83 3.57
CA LEU A 63 5.26 12.78 2.59
C LEU A 63 5.71 13.37 1.24
N LYS A 64 6.73 12.76 0.62
CA LYS A 64 7.26 13.15 -0.70
C LYS A 64 6.94 12.13 -1.78
N PHE A 65 6.51 10.96 -1.41
CA PHE A 65 6.10 9.86 -2.27
C PHE A 65 5.11 8.97 -1.53
N ILE A 66 4.42 8.11 -2.28
CA ILE A 66 3.55 7.06 -1.74
C ILE A 66 3.97 5.73 -2.35
N TRP A 67 4.13 4.69 -1.52
CA TRP A 67 4.28 3.33 -2.00
C TRP A 67 2.91 2.74 -2.34
N PHE A 68 2.85 2.02 -3.45
CA PHE A 68 1.67 1.31 -3.93
C PHE A 68 1.92 -0.18 -4.00
N HIS A 69 0.94 -0.97 -3.60
CA HIS A 69 0.88 -2.39 -3.90
C HIS A 69 0.24 -2.59 -5.27
N LEU A 70 0.93 -3.30 -6.14
CA LEU A 70 0.52 -3.75 -7.47
C LEU A 70 0.44 -5.28 -7.49
N TRP A 71 -0.24 -5.85 -6.53
CA TRP A 71 -0.20 -7.28 -6.22
C TRP A 71 -0.59 -8.24 -7.36
N PRO A 72 -1.35 -7.88 -8.42
CA PRO A 72 -1.46 -8.74 -9.59
C PRO A 72 -0.11 -9.08 -10.24
N ASN A 73 0.91 -8.23 -10.08
CA ASN A 73 2.26 -8.51 -10.59
C ASN A 73 2.98 -9.64 -9.85
N ALA A 74 2.50 -10.05 -8.67
CA ALA A 74 3.01 -11.25 -7.99
C ALA A 74 2.90 -12.51 -8.87
N TYR A 75 1.92 -12.52 -9.78
CA TYR A 75 1.66 -13.62 -10.72
C TYR A 75 2.33 -13.44 -12.09
N LYS A 76 3.21 -12.45 -12.27
CA LYS A 76 3.79 -12.07 -13.57
C LYS A 76 4.81 -13.08 -14.07
N ASN A 77 5.69 -13.54 -13.20
CA ASN A 77 6.78 -14.46 -13.55
C ASN A 77 7.26 -15.29 -12.36
N THR A 78 8.26 -16.11 -12.55
CA THR A 78 8.84 -17.01 -11.53
C THR A 78 9.89 -16.35 -10.64
N GLU A 79 10.19 -15.08 -10.83
CA GLU A 79 11.18 -14.32 -10.04
C GLU A 79 10.54 -13.49 -8.91
N THR A 80 9.21 -13.42 -8.88
CA THR A 80 8.45 -12.66 -7.87
C THR A 80 8.62 -13.26 -6.47
N ALA A 81 8.37 -12.46 -5.45
CA ALA A 81 8.38 -12.91 -4.05
C ALA A 81 7.37 -14.07 -3.84
N PHE A 82 6.18 -13.96 -4.45
CA PHE A 82 5.18 -15.02 -4.44
C PHE A 82 5.71 -16.33 -5.04
N ALA A 83 6.36 -16.28 -6.20
CA ALA A 83 6.93 -17.47 -6.85
C ALA A 83 7.98 -18.15 -5.97
N LYS A 84 8.90 -17.37 -5.40
CA LYS A 84 9.95 -17.85 -4.48
C LYS A 84 9.35 -18.46 -3.21
N GLN A 85 8.28 -17.85 -2.67
CA GLN A 85 7.56 -18.40 -1.53
C GLN A 85 6.91 -19.75 -1.88
N ARG A 86 6.25 -19.87 -3.05
CA ARG A 86 5.63 -21.12 -3.52
C ARG A 86 6.66 -22.23 -3.68
N GLU A 87 7.83 -21.91 -4.23
CA GLU A 87 8.95 -22.86 -4.37
C GLU A 87 9.45 -23.35 -3.01
N LYS A 88 9.65 -22.42 -2.05
CA LYS A 88 10.07 -22.75 -0.68
C LYS A 88 9.09 -23.71 0.01
N PHE A 89 7.79 -23.61 -0.28
CA PHE A 89 6.75 -24.50 0.24
C PHE A 89 6.47 -25.72 -0.68
N LEU A 90 7.36 -26.04 -1.61
CA LEU A 90 7.27 -27.15 -2.57
C LEU A 90 5.98 -27.15 -3.40
N SER A 91 5.38 -25.98 -3.58
CA SER A 91 4.18 -25.82 -4.41
C SER A 91 4.57 -25.42 -5.83
N THR A 92 4.62 -26.39 -6.73
CA THR A 92 5.22 -26.23 -8.05
C THR A 92 4.25 -25.78 -9.14
N SER A 93 2.94 -25.77 -8.89
CA SER A 93 1.89 -25.46 -9.89
C SER A 93 2.06 -24.13 -10.58
N PHE A 94 2.50 -23.08 -9.84
CA PHE A 94 2.79 -21.77 -10.41
C PHE A 94 4.12 -21.77 -11.17
N ILE A 95 5.15 -22.38 -10.63
CA ILE A 95 6.51 -22.39 -11.20
C ILE A 95 6.50 -23.02 -12.61
N PHE A 96 5.81 -24.15 -12.78
CA PHE A 96 5.70 -24.84 -14.07
C PHE A 96 4.52 -24.36 -14.92
N SER A 97 3.83 -23.31 -14.52
CA SER A 97 2.72 -22.77 -15.30
C SER A 97 3.19 -22.09 -16.59
N GLU A 98 2.43 -22.26 -17.67
CA GLU A 98 2.64 -21.52 -18.91
C GLU A 98 2.43 -20.01 -18.69
N LYS A 99 3.18 -19.17 -19.41
CA LYS A 99 3.05 -17.68 -19.33
C LYS A 99 1.60 -17.19 -19.56
N LYS A 100 0.85 -17.86 -20.45
CA LYS A 100 -0.55 -17.47 -20.71
C LYS A 100 -1.49 -17.65 -19.52
N LYS A 101 -1.12 -18.51 -18.55
CA LYS A 101 -1.88 -18.77 -17.33
C LYS A 101 -1.54 -17.80 -16.19
N ARG A 102 -0.50 -16.97 -16.35
CA ARG A 102 -0.06 -15.97 -15.38
C ARG A 102 -0.81 -14.67 -15.54
N GLY A 103 -0.78 -13.84 -14.50
CA GLY A 103 -1.45 -12.53 -14.46
C GLY A 103 -0.48 -11.40 -14.19
N TYR A 104 -0.96 -10.19 -14.40
CA TYR A 104 -0.20 -8.97 -14.13
C TYR A 104 -1.14 -7.76 -14.12
N ILE A 105 -0.64 -6.64 -13.63
CA ILE A 105 -1.23 -5.31 -13.79
C ILE A 105 -0.32 -4.46 -14.68
N ASP A 106 -0.93 -3.62 -15.52
CA ASP A 106 -0.25 -2.78 -16.51
C ASP A 106 -1.04 -1.50 -16.79
N SER A 107 -0.55 -0.67 -17.72
CA SER A 107 -1.21 0.55 -18.21
C SER A 107 -1.44 1.60 -17.12
N LEU A 108 -0.52 1.65 -16.13
CA LEU A 108 -0.56 2.62 -15.04
C LEU A 108 -0.04 3.98 -15.49
N GLU A 109 -0.81 5.03 -15.21
CA GLU A 109 -0.46 6.42 -15.47
C GLU A 109 -0.92 7.28 -14.29
N PHE A 110 -0.08 7.40 -13.26
CA PHE A 110 -0.45 8.13 -12.05
C PHE A 110 -0.49 9.64 -12.29
N LYS A 111 -1.61 10.25 -11.90
CA LYS A 111 -1.78 11.70 -11.80
C LYS A 111 -2.10 12.08 -10.36
N ILE A 112 -1.40 13.09 -9.86
CA ILE A 112 -1.63 13.67 -8.52
C ILE A 112 -2.19 15.07 -8.71
N ASP A 113 -3.42 15.31 -8.24
CA ASP A 113 -4.18 16.56 -8.44
C ASP A 113 -4.18 16.99 -9.91
N GLY A 114 -4.36 16.01 -10.82
CA GLY A 114 -4.37 16.22 -12.28
C GLY A 114 -2.99 16.32 -12.93
N VAL A 115 -1.88 16.34 -12.18
CA VAL A 115 -0.51 16.43 -12.71
C VAL A 115 0.06 15.02 -12.88
N LEU A 116 0.46 14.68 -14.12
CA LEU A 116 1.17 13.44 -14.42
C LEU A 116 2.47 13.37 -13.59
N THR A 117 2.69 12.26 -12.92
CA THR A 117 3.85 12.10 -12.04
C THR A 117 4.68 10.87 -12.40
N GLU A 118 5.97 10.92 -12.06
CA GLU A 118 6.87 9.81 -12.24
C GLU A 118 6.65 8.75 -11.16
N TRP A 119 6.77 7.49 -11.55
CA TRP A 119 6.73 6.36 -10.67
C TRP A 119 7.71 5.28 -11.13
N GLU A 120 8.12 4.41 -10.21
CA GLU A 120 9.07 3.34 -10.46
C GLU A 120 8.71 2.09 -9.67
N TYR A 121 9.07 0.92 -10.17
CA TYR A 121 8.95 -0.30 -9.37
C TYR A 121 9.97 -0.31 -8.23
N HIS A 122 9.61 -0.99 -7.13
CA HIS A 122 10.58 -1.28 -6.09
C HIS A 122 11.75 -2.09 -6.69
N PRO A 123 13.02 -1.82 -6.30
CA PRO A 123 14.18 -2.50 -6.89
C PRO A 123 14.14 -4.02 -6.85
N GLU A 124 13.48 -4.60 -5.84
CA GLU A 124 13.40 -6.06 -5.65
C GLU A 124 12.03 -6.64 -5.98
N TRP A 125 10.95 -5.84 -5.97
CA TRP A 125 9.56 -6.33 -6.01
C TRP A 125 8.75 -5.63 -7.10
N VAL A 126 8.46 -6.35 -8.18
CA VAL A 126 7.66 -5.81 -9.29
C VAL A 126 6.19 -5.59 -8.96
N ASP A 127 5.73 -6.10 -7.83
CA ASP A 127 4.39 -5.95 -7.27
C ASP A 127 4.28 -4.82 -6.22
N VAL A 128 5.33 -3.98 -6.15
CA VAL A 128 5.39 -2.75 -5.36
C VAL A 128 5.91 -1.61 -6.22
N ALA A 129 5.30 -0.44 -6.15
CA ALA A 129 5.71 0.75 -6.88
C ALA A 129 5.80 1.98 -5.98
N LYS A 130 6.74 2.87 -6.28
CA LYS A 130 6.90 4.17 -5.64
C LYS A 130 6.38 5.25 -6.58
N VAL A 131 5.42 6.03 -6.13
CA VAL A 131 4.84 7.15 -6.86
C VAL A 131 5.32 8.45 -6.22
N ASN A 132 6.05 9.27 -6.97
CA ASN A 132 6.56 10.54 -6.49
C ASN A 132 5.43 11.59 -6.43
N LEU A 133 5.42 12.41 -5.39
CA LEU A 133 4.46 13.51 -5.29
C LEU A 133 5.06 14.77 -5.94
N PRO A 134 4.33 15.49 -6.80
CA PRO A 134 4.82 16.72 -7.44
C PRO A 134 5.08 17.84 -6.42
N ALA A 135 4.38 17.80 -5.28
CA ALA A 135 4.61 18.66 -4.13
C ALA A 135 4.55 17.84 -2.82
N PRO A 136 5.31 18.22 -1.78
CA PRO A 136 5.25 17.53 -0.49
C PRO A 136 3.86 17.59 0.13
N LEU A 137 3.35 16.44 0.61
CA LEU A 137 2.07 16.33 1.31
C LEU A 137 2.30 16.51 2.81
N HIS A 138 1.99 17.69 3.32
CA HIS A 138 2.14 18.04 4.73
C HIS A 138 1.11 17.34 5.64
N PRO A 139 1.33 17.28 6.95
CA PRO A 139 0.35 16.81 7.93
C PRO A 139 -1.01 17.46 7.74
N GLY A 140 -2.08 16.65 7.73
CA GLY A 140 -3.46 17.08 7.46
C GLY A 140 -3.76 17.38 6.00
N GLY A 141 -2.75 17.36 5.11
CA GLY A 141 -2.95 17.58 3.69
C GLY A 141 -3.71 16.43 3.01
N LYS A 142 -4.38 16.75 1.91
CA LYS A 142 -5.18 15.82 1.10
C LYS A 142 -4.80 15.97 -0.37
N ILE A 143 -4.73 14.86 -1.08
CA ILE A 143 -4.47 14.79 -2.53
C ILE A 143 -5.45 13.85 -3.21
N SER A 144 -5.68 14.09 -4.50
CA SER A 144 -6.37 13.16 -5.41
C SER A 144 -5.33 12.43 -6.26
N ILE A 145 -5.41 11.11 -6.28
CA ILE A 145 -4.54 10.25 -7.09
C ILE A 145 -5.43 9.54 -8.10
N GLU A 146 -5.07 9.61 -9.37
CA GLU A 146 -5.84 8.99 -10.46
C GLU A 146 -4.92 8.12 -11.30
N THR A 147 -5.41 6.94 -11.75
CA THR A 147 -4.70 6.11 -12.70
C THR A 147 -5.64 5.19 -13.46
N PRO A 148 -5.52 5.08 -14.80
CA PRO A 148 -6.03 3.92 -15.51
C PRO A 148 -5.20 2.69 -15.15
N PHE A 149 -5.76 1.51 -15.31
CA PHE A 149 -5.00 0.27 -15.20
C PHE A 149 -5.69 -0.90 -15.90
N PHE A 150 -4.87 -1.85 -16.29
CA PHE A 150 -5.28 -3.10 -16.91
C PHE A 150 -4.81 -4.27 -16.05
N VAL A 151 -5.66 -5.26 -15.80
CA VAL A 151 -5.29 -6.50 -15.11
C VAL A 151 -5.57 -7.70 -15.99
N LYS A 152 -4.55 -8.51 -16.24
CA LYS A 152 -4.73 -9.87 -16.73
C LYS A 152 -4.91 -10.79 -15.54
N LEU A 153 -6.07 -11.42 -15.44
CA LEU A 153 -6.38 -12.36 -14.37
C LEU A 153 -5.65 -13.68 -14.61
N PRO A 154 -4.89 -14.20 -13.65
CA PRO A 154 -4.23 -15.49 -13.78
C PRO A 154 -5.23 -16.65 -13.70
N LYS A 155 -4.80 -17.88 -14.00
CA LYS A 155 -5.45 -19.08 -13.46
C LYS A 155 -5.35 -19.02 -11.92
N VAL A 156 -6.28 -19.70 -11.24
CA VAL A 156 -6.26 -19.74 -9.77
C VAL A 156 -4.98 -20.40 -9.27
N PHE A 157 -4.10 -19.59 -8.69
CA PHE A 157 -2.90 -20.03 -7.97
C PHE A 157 -2.97 -19.65 -6.48
N SER A 158 -3.76 -18.64 -6.14
CA SER A 158 -4.03 -18.14 -4.80
C SER A 158 -5.37 -17.40 -4.80
N ARG A 159 -5.45 -16.21 -4.21
CA ARG A 159 -6.71 -15.43 -4.01
C ARG A 159 -7.11 -14.54 -5.19
N LEU A 160 -6.28 -14.44 -6.23
CA LEU A 160 -6.62 -13.76 -7.47
C LEU A 160 -6.55 -14.76 -8.61
N GLY A 161 -7.62 -14.86 -9.40
CA GLY A 161 -7.63 -15.71 -10.59
C GLY A 161 -8.98 -16.14 -11.06
N HIS A 162 -8.97 -17.05 -12.04
CA HIS A 162 -10.19 -17.62 -12.61
C HIS A 162 -10.08 -19.12 -12.91
N THR A 163 -11.22 -19.80 -12.89
CA THR A 163 -11.38 -21.16 -13.43
C THR A 163 -12.64 -21.17 -14.29
N GLY A 164 -12.46 -21.26 -15.62
CA GLY A 164 -13.54 -21.00 -16.54
C GLY A 164 -14.11 -19.58 -16.31
N LYS A 165 -15.41 -19.46 -16.10
CA LYS A 165 -16.10 -18.19 -15.79
C LYS A 165 -16.32 -17.95 -14.30
N HIS A 166 -15.70 -18.73 -13.43
CA HIS A 166 -15.67 -18.46 -12.00
C HIS A 166 -14.43 -17.60 -11.69
N TYR A 167 -14.63 -16.50 -10.97
CA TYR A 167 -13.59 -15.52 -10.65
C TYR A 167 -13.47 -15.31 -9.15
N GLU A 168 -12.23 -15.29 -8.66
CA GLU A 168 -11.83 -14.77 -7.37
C GLU A 168 -10.98 -13.54 -7.63
N ILE A 169 -11.50 -12.35 -7.30
CA ILE A 169 -10.85 -11.08 -7.63
C ILE A 169 -10.57 -10.32 -6.33
N THR A 170 -9.49 -10.70 -5.66
CA THR A 170 -9.01 -10.04 -4.46
C THR A 170 -7.68 -9.33 -4.74
N GLN A 171 -7.44 -8.19 -4.08
CA GLN A 171 -6.17 -7.47 -4.16
C GLN A 171 -5.76 -7.09 -5.60
N TRP A 172 -6.73 -6.70 -6.43
CA TRP A 172 -6.61 -6.59 -7.89
C TRP A 172 -6.31 -5.18 -8.40
N TYR A 173 -6.49 -4.15 -7.59
CA TYR A 173 -6.31 -2.74 -7.92
C TYR A 173 -5.07 -2.15 -7.24
N PRO A 174 -4.48 -1.07 -7.78
CA PRO A 174 -3.41 -0.35 -7.10
C PRO A 174 -3.90 0.20 -5.77
N LYS A 175 -3.12 0.07 -4.71
CA LYS A 175 -3.50 0.64 -3.41
C LYS A 175 -2.30 1.14 -2.64
N PRO A 176 -2.40 2.31 -1.98
CA PRO A 176 -1.37 2.81 -1.10
C PRO A 176 -0.97 1.77 -0.05
N ALA A 177 0.33 1.62 0.16
CA ALA A 177 0.85 0.84 1.27
C ALA A 177 0.51 1.52 2.60
N VAL A 178 0.51 0.75 3.67
CA VAL A 178 0.33 1.29 5.02
C VAL A 178 1.51 2.20 5.36
N TYR A 179 1.21 3.36 5.94
CA TYR A 179 2.16 4.26 6.57
C TYR A 179 1.73 4.49 8.01
N ASP A 180 2.59 4.15 8.96
CA ASP A 180 2.36 4.31 10.39
C ASP A 180 3.59 4.91 11.10
N HIS A 181 3.65 4.85 12.42
CA HIS A 181 4.75 5.37 13.21
C HIS A 181 6.12 4.70 12.96
N LEU A 182 6.15 3.56 12.28
CA LEU A 182 7.37 2.89 11.82
C LEU A 182 7.73 3.25 10.37
N GLY A 183 6.91 4.06 9.71
CA GLY A 183 7.07 4.46 8.32
C GLY A 183 6.24 3.64 7.34
N TRP A 184 6.74 3.50 6.11
CA TRP A 184 6.07 2.76 5.04
C TRP A 184 6.24 1.25 5.18
N HIS A 185 5.17 0.50 4.88
CA HIS A 185 5.17 -0.97 4.82
C HIS A 185 4.93 -1.48 3.38
N PRO A 186 5.88 -1.28 2.45
CA PRO A 186 5.73 -1.67 1.04
C PRO A 186 6.05 -3.14 0.84
N MET A 187 5.26 -4.05 1.43
CA MET A 187 5.52 -5.48 1.37
C MET A 187 5.03 -6.10 0.06
N PRO A 188 5.78 -7.04 -0.55
CA PRO A 188 5.31 -7.83 -1.69
C PRO A 188 4.18 -8.78 -1.26
N TYR A 189 3.46 -9.30 -2.25
CA TYR A 189 2.36 -10.26 -2.06
C TYR A 189 2.81 -11.58 -1.45
#